data_99738b066369e1fcbae00f86f2b0982b
#
_entry.id   99738b066369e1fcbae00f86f2b0982b
#
_cell.length_a   1.000
_cell.length_b   1.000
_cell.length_c   1.000
_cell.angle_alpha   90.00
_cell.angle_beta   90.00
_cell.angle_gamma   90.00
#
_symmetry.space_group_name_H-M   'P 1'
#
loop_
_entity.id
_entity.type
_entity.pdbx_description
1 polymer ?
#
loop_
_entity_poly.entity_id
_entity_poly.type
_entity_poly.pdbx_seq_one_letter_code
_entity_poly.pdbx_strand_id
1 'polypeptide(L)'
;MIAGTRQQVQGLNCAHCGFPTCVEKPETVPCAINSVDLGIAVGSACATASDLRLDTRVMFSAGMAAQRLGMLGDCKCVMAIPVSASSKNPFFDRKTKTE
;
A
#
# COMPACT_ATOMS: atom_id res chain seq x y z
N MET A 1 9.95 2.12 -3.34
CA MET A 1 8.78 2.04 -4.26
C MET A 1 7.53 2.52 -3.54
N ILE A 2 6.66 3.20 -4.25
CA ILE A 2 5.37 3.60 -3.72
C ILE A 2 4.27 3.15 -4.67
N ALA A 3 3.11 2.76 -4.12
CA ALA A 3 1.94 2.36 -4.88
C ALA A 3 0.70 2.96 -4.23
N GLY A 4 -0.27 3.36 -5.03
CA GLY A 4 -1.48 3.97 -4.52
C GLY A 4 -2.67 3.74 -5.44
N THR A 5 -3.85 4.08 -4.94
CA THR A 5 -5.09 3.98 -5.71
C THR A 5 -5.90 5.28 -5.58
N ARG A 6 -6.58 5.65 -6.65
CA ARG A 6 -7.47 6.82 -6.68
C ARG A 6 -8.83 6.56 -6.07
N GLN A 7 -9.14 5.31 -5.72
CA GLN A 7 -10.44 4.93 -5.14
C GLN A 7 -11.63 5.27 -6.04
N GLN A 8 -11.56 4.82 -7.27
CA GLN A 8 -12.63 5.05 -8.25
C GLN A 8 -13.84 4.18 -7.96
N VAL A 9 -15.03 4.70 -8.30
CA VAL A 9 -16.28 3.93 -8.23
C VAL A 9 -16.23 2.81 -9.26
N GLN A 10 -16.37 1.57 -8.84
CA GLN A 10 -16.28 0.41 -9.71
C GLN A 10 -17.62 0.00 -10.33
N GLY A 11 -18.74 0.40 -9.72
CA GLY A 11 -20.07 0.05 -10.20
C GLY A 11 -20.48 -1.41 -10.00
N LEU A 12 -19.73 -2.15 -9.17
CA LEU A 12 -19.98 -3.59 -8.95
C LEU A 12 -21.10 -3.87 -7.97
N ASN A 13 -21.44 -2.91 -7.12
CA ASN A 13 -22.45 -3.04 -6.06
C ASN A 13 -22.25 -4.30 -5.21
N CYS A 14 -20.97 -4.62 -4.88
CA CYS A 14 -20.64 -5.85 -4.17
C CYS A 14 -20.85 -5.78 -2.66
N ALA A 15 -21.11 -4.58 -2.12
CA ALA A 15 -21.33 -4.29 -0.70
C ALA A 15 -20.13 -4.60 0.22
N HIS A 16 -18.96 -4.92 -0.31
CA HIS A 16 -17.79 -5.22 0.51
C HIS A 16 -17.27 -4.00 1.31
N CYS A 17 -17.59 -2.79 0.86
CA CYS A 17 -17.25 -1.57 1.61
C CYS A 17 -18.27 -1.23 2.71
N GLY A 18 -19.33 -2.02 2.85
CA GLY A 18 -20.39 -1.80 3.82
C GLY A 18 -21.59 -1.04 3.30
N PHE A 19 -21.58 -0.59 2.04
CA PHE A 19 -22.69 0.12 1.40
C PHE A 19 -23.34 -0.76 0.33
N PRO A 20 -24.70 -0.77 0.22
CA PRO A 20 -25.37 -1.67 -0.73
C PRO A 20 -25.03 -1.39 -2.20
N THR A 21 -24.80 -0.13 -2.54
CA THR A 21 -24.44 0.28 -3.89
C THR A 21 -23.20 1.18 -3.88
N CYS A 22 -22.49 1.22 -4.98
CA CYS A 22 -21.30 2.04 -5.10
C CYS A 22 -21.64 3.54 -5.01
N VAL A 23 -22.79 3.95 -5.50
CA VAL A 23 -23.22 5.35 -5.49
C VAL A 23 -23.46 5.86 -4.07
N GLU A 24 -23.94 4.98 -3.18
CA GLU A 24 -24.20 5.35 -1.78
C GLU A 24 -22.95 5.53 -0.96
N LYS A 25 -21.80 4.98 -1.42
CA LYS A 25 -20.55 5.07 -0.70
C LYS A 25 -20.02 6.51 -0.76
N PRO A 26 -19.77 7.17 0.41
CA PRO A 26 -19.12 8.48 0.41
C PRO A 26 -17.71 8.40 -0.18
N GLU A 27 -17.24 9.50 -0.76
CA GLU A 27 -15.89 9.59 -1.31
C GLU A 27 -14.80 9.39 -0.24
N THR A 28 -15.12 9.68 1.01
CA THR A 28 -14.20 9.52 2.13
C THR A 28 -14.00 8.07 2.54
N VAL A 29 -14.89 7.17 2.12
CA VAL A 29 -14.81 5.74 2.42
C VAL A 29 -14.08 5.01 1.29
N PRO A 30 -13.01 4.26 1.58
CA PRO A 30 -12.30 3.52 0.53
C PRO A 30 -13.15 2.43 -0.10
N CYS A 31 -12.98 2.21 -1.40
CA CYS A 31 -13.56 1.05 -2.07
C CYS A 31 -12.75 -0.20 -1.72
N ALA A 32 -13.41 -1.22 -1.18
CA ALA A 32 -12.75 -2.47 -0.80
C ALA A 32 -12.06 -3.14 -1.99
N ILE A 33 -12.68 -3.12 -3.17
CA ILE A 33 -12.12 -3.73 -4.38
C ILE A 33 -10.86 -2.98 -4.85
N ASN A 34 -10.88 -1.65 -4.83
CA ASN A 34 -9.69 -0.86 -5.14
C ASN A 34 -8.56 -1.14 -4.16
N SER A 35 -8.88 -1.30 -2.89
CA SER A 35 -7.88 -1.61 -1.86
C SER A 35 -7.30 -3.02 -2.03
N VAL A 36 -8.11 -4.00 -2.44
CA VAL A 36 -7.63 -5.35 -2.77
C VAL A 36 -6.69 -5.30 -3.98
N ASP A 37 -7.05 -4.55 -5.01
CA ASP A 37 -6.20 -4.39 -6.20
C ASP A 37 -4.86 -3.77 -5.84
N LEU A 38 -4.84 -2.77 -4.97
CA LEU A 38 -3.61 -2.17 -4.46
C LEU A 38 -2.76 -3.21 -3.73
N GLY A 39 -3.38 -4.04 -2.89
CA GLY A 39 -2.70 -5.11 -2.16
C GLY A 39 -2.07 -6.14 -3.10
N ILE A 40 -2.74 -6.49 -4.19
CA ILE A 40 -2.21 -7.40 -5.21
C ILE A 40 -0.96 -6.78 -5.87
N ALA A 41 -1.02 -5.50 -6.23
CA ALA A 41 0.11 -4.81 -6.83
C ALA A 41 1.31 -4.76 -5.87
N VAL A 42 1.07 -4.44 -4.61
CA VAL A 42 2.10 -4.39 -3.56
C VAL A 42 2.73 -5.77 -3.36
N GLY A 43 1.92 -6.81 -3.25
CA GLY A 43 2.40 -8.19 -3.09
C GLY A 43 3.24 -8.64 -4.27
N SER A 44 2.82 -8.33 -5.49
CA SER A 44 3.56 -8.65 -6.71
C SER A 44 4.91 -7.93 -6.76
N ALA A 45 4.94 -6.66 -6.38
CA ALA A 45 6.18 -5.88 -6.33
C ALA A 45 7.16 -6.47 -5.31
N CYS A 46 6.68 -6.84 -4.13
CA CYS A 46 7.51 -7.46 -3.09
C CYS A 46 8.05 -8.84 -3.53
N ALA A 47 7.23 -9.64 -4.21
CA ALA A 47 7.64 -10.93 -4.73
C ALA A 47 8.75 -10.78 -5.77
N THR A 48 8.61 -9.83 -6.69
CA THR A 48 9.63 -9.53 -7.71
C THR A 48 10.93 -9.08 -7.05
N ALA A 49 10.85 -8.19 -6.05
CA ALA A 49 12.02 -7.73 -5.33
C ALA A 49 12.72 -8.88 -4.60
N SER A 50 11.96 -9.79 -4.00
CA SER A 50 12.50 -10.96 -3.33
C SER A 50 13.24 -11.89 -4.30
N ASP A 51 12.69 -12.09 -5.50
CA ASP A 51 13.34 -12.88 -6.55
C ASP A 51 14.67 -12.25 -6.97
N LEU A 52 14.81 -10.94 -6.87
CA LEU A 52 16.04 -10.21 -7.17
C LEU A 52 16.95 -10.08 -5.94
N ARG A 53 16.63 -10.75 -4.85
CA ARG A 53 17.38 -10.75 -3.58
C ARG A 53 17.43 -9.36 -2.94
N LEU A 54 16.38 -8.58 -3.11
CA LEU A 54 16.23 -7.28 -2.46
C LEU A 54 15.38 -7.42 -1.21
N ASP A 55 15.79 -6.74 -0.15
CA ASP A 55 15.02 -6.69 1.08
C ASP A 55 13.98 -5.57 0.99
N THR A 56 12.77 -5.86 1.43
CA THR A 56 11.67 -4.90 1.41
C THR A 56 10.86 -4.98 2.69
N ARG A 57 10.12 -3.92 2.96
CA ARG A 57 9.09 -3.92 3.99
C ARG A 57 7.97 -2.99 3.54
N VAL A 58 6.73 -3.49 3.53
CA VAL A 58 5.57 -2.65 3.24
C VAL A 58 5.28 -1.78 4.47
N MET A 59 5.27 -0.47 4.29
CA MET A 59 5.06 0.49 5.39
C MET A 59 3.92 1.43 5.05
N PHE A 60 2.80 1.32 5.80
CA PHE A 60 1.69 2.24 5.62
C PHE A 60 2.04 3.65 6.13
N SER A 61 2.83 3.77 7.19
CA SER A 61 3.22 5.07 7.74
C SER A 61 4.07 5.88 6.75
N ALA A 62 5.00 5.22 6.08
CA ALA A 62 5.78 5.85 5.01
C ALA A 62 4.89 6.17 3.80
N GLY A 63 3.92 5.33 3.51
CA GLY A 63 2.90 5.58 2.48
C GLY A 63 2.06 6.82 2.79
N MET A 64 1.65 6.98 4.03
CA MET A 64 0.92 8.18 4.47
C MET A 64 1.76 9.44 4.31
N ALA A 65 3.05 9.38 4.63
CA ALA A 65 3.97 10.49 4.43
C ALA A 65 4.10 10.84 2.94
N ALA A 66 4.26 9.84 2.08
CA ALA A 66 4.32 10.04 0.63
C ALA A 66 3.03 10.67 0.10
N GLN A 67 1.88 10.26 0.62
CA GLN A 67 0.58 10.82 0.25
C GLN A 67 0.47 12.30 0.66
N ARG A 68 0.92 12.64 1.86
CA ARG A 68 0.91 14.03 2.34
C ARG A 68 1.85 14.93 1.55
N LEU A 69 2.93 14.37 1.01
CA LEU A 69 3.86 15.09 0.15
C LEU A 69 3.39 15.16 -1.31
N GLY A 70 2.25 14.56 -1.63
CA GLY A 70 1.69 14.59 -2.97
C GLY A 70 2.45 13.78 -4.01
N MET A 71 3.22 12.78 -3.58
CA MET A 71 4.12 12.01 -4.48
C MET A 71 3.36 11.22 -5.55
N LEU A 72 2.12 10.82 -5.29
CA LEU A 72 1.26 10.14 -6.26
C LEU A 72 0.01 10.95 -6.60
N GLY A 73 0.10 12.28 -6.50
CA GLY A 73 -1.00 13.17 -6.85
C GLY A 73 -2.23 12.96 -5.97
N ASP A 74 -3.36 12.63 -6.58
CA ASP A 74 -4.66 12.48 -5.92
C ASP A 74 -4.96 11.07 -5.41
N CYS A 75 -3.98 10.19 -5.36
CA CYS A 75 -4.17 8.86 -4.77
C CYS A 75 -4.54 8.98 -3.29
N LYS A 76 -5.55 8.20 -2.87
CA LYS A 76 -6.12 8.28 -1.52
C LYS A 76 -5.60 7.23 -0.56
N CYS A 77 -5.09 6.12 -1.07
CA CYS A 77 -4.45 5.09 -0.27
C CYS A 77 -3.09 4.82 -0.88
N VAL A 78 -2.03 5.08 -0.13
CA VAL A 78 -0.66 4.96 -0.62
C VAL A 78 0.13 4.08 0.33
N MET A 79 0.83 3.09 -0.22
CA MET A 79 1.74 2.22 0.50
C MET A 79 3.16 2.46 0.01
N ALA A 80 4.09 2.56 0.92
CA ALA A 80 5.51 2.68 0.58
C ALA A 80 6.23 1.36 0.87
N ILE A 81 7.15 1.02 -0.01
CA ILE A 81 7.94 -0.20 0.07
C ILE A 81 9.41 0.20 -0.02
N PRO A 82 10.07 0.51 1.10
CA PRO A 82 11.49 0.74 1.09
C PRO A 82 12.23 -0.52 0.67
N VAL A 83 13.31 -0.36 -0.06
CA VAL A 83 14.08 -1.43 -0.70
C VAL A 83 15.54 -1.29 -0.32
N SER A 84 16.20 -2.40 0.00
CA SER A 84 17.61 -2.43 0.33
C SER A 84 18.30 -3.67 -0.25
N ALA A 85 19.58 -3.52 -0.62
CA ALA A 85 20.44 -4.61 -1.04
C ALA A 85 21.73 -4.55 -0.23
N SER A 86 21.67 -4.99 1.02
CA SER A 86 22.80 -4.99 1.93
C SER A 86 23.04 -6.39 2.51
N SER A 87 24.10 -6.54 3.31
CA SER A 87 24.48 -7.84 3.86
C SER A 87 23.48 -8.40 4.87
N LYS A 88 22.60 -7.57 5.41
CA LYS A 88 21.48 -8.01 6.26
C LYS A 88 20.27 -7.10 6.02
N ASN A 89 19.09 -7.62 6.34
CA ASN A 89 17.84 -6.88 6.16
C ASN A 89 17.73 -5.73 7.18
N PRO A 90 17.90 -4.46 6.76
CA PRO A 90 17.87 -3.34 7.70
C PRO A 90 16.47 -3.04 8.26
N PHE A 91 15.41 -3.49 7.58
CA PHE A 91 14.03 -3.17 7.94
C PHE A 91 13.52 -4.00 9.12
N PHE A 92 14.18 -5.12 9.41
CA PHE A 92 13.83 -6.04 10.49
C PHE A 92 14.99 -6.24 11.48
N ASP A 93 16.07 -5.48 11.32
CA ASP A 93 17.23 -5.53 12.20
C ASP A 93 16.98 -4.59 13.38
N ARG A 94 16.70 -5.15 14.53
CA ARG A 94 16.38 -4.39 15.75
C ARG A 94 17.48 -4.55 16.78
N LYS A 95 17.84 -3.45 17.41
CA LYS A 95 18.75 -3.49 18.56
C LYS A 95 18.06 -4.15 19.75
N THR A 96 18.80 -4.93 20.51
CA THR A 96 18.30 -5.48 21.75
C THR A 96 18.27 -4.39 22.83
N LYS A 97 17.45 -4.60 23.88
CA LYS A 97 17.36 -3.61 24.98
C LYS A 97 18.64 -3.47 25.78
N THR A 98 19.59 -4.41 25.63
CA THR A 98 20.85 -4.42 26.35
C THR A 98 21.99 -3.73 25.60
N GLU A 99 21.74 -3.25 24.43
CA GLU A 99 22.71 -2.56 23.57
C GLU A 99 22.69 -1.05 23.68
#